data_74052b00e07a507a8e5eabbc7b00ed11
#
_entry.id   74052b00e07a507a8e5eabbc7b00ed11
#
_cell.length_a   1.000
_cell.length_b   1.000
_cell.length_c   1.000
_cell.angle_alpha   90.00
_cell.angle_beta   90.00
_cell.angle_gamma   90.00
#
_symmetry.space_group_name_H-M   'P 1'
#
loop_
_entity.id
_entity.type
_entity.pdbx_description
1 polymer ?
#
loop_
_entity_poly.entity_id
_entity_poly.type
_entity_poly.pdbx_seq_one_letter_code
_entity_poly.pdbx_strand_id
1 'polypeptide(L)'
;MKKLLKLTPMFLLLIGLASCSSVKVAADYDREANFDSYKTFAFFKPGIDKAEINDIDKRRILRAIEAELMAKGYTKSENPDMLVSIFTKSNQRVDVYNNAWGNGAWGWGGYGGWGWRSGWNNNQVTTTTEGMLFIDLIDANKKN
;
A
#
# COMPACT_ATOMS: atom_id res chain seq x y z
N MET A 1 40.41 14.69 -18.01
CA MET A 1 39.89 13.30 -18.03
C MET A 1 39.98 12.59 -16.68
N LYS A 2 41.07 12.67 -15.91
CA LYS A 2 41.21 11.99 -14.60
C LYS A 2 40.24 12.48 -13.49
N LYS A 3 39.72 13.71 -13.56
CA LYS A 3 38.75 14.25 -12.57
C LYS A 3 37.31 13.75 -12.81
N LEU A 4 36.93 13.50 -14.08
CA LEU A 4 35.62 12.92 -14.40
C LEU A 4 35.51 11.46 -13.91
N LEU A 5 36.60 10.69 -14.03
CA LEU A 5 36.62 9.28 -13.59
C LEU A 5 36.43 9.10 -12.09
N LYS A 6 36.76 10.12 -11.28
CA LYS A 6 36.54 10.10 -9.82
C LYS A 6 35.12 10.47 -9.41
N LEU A 7 34.38 11.19 -10.26
CA LEU A 7 32.96 11.52 -10.00
C LEU A 7 31.99 10.40 -10.37
N THR A 8 32.37 9.49 -11.25
CA THR A 8 31.53 8.40 -11.72
C THR A 8 31.02 7.49 -10.61
N PRO A 9 31.87 7.01 -9.65
CA PRO A 9 31.36 6.13 -8.59
C PRO A 9 30.42 6.87 -7.62
N MET A 10 30.62 8.16 -7.40
CA MET A 10 29.76 8.97 -6.54
C MET A 10 28.37 9.19 -7.18
N PHE A 11 28.31 9.36 -8.49
CA PHE A 11 27.05 9.46 -9.25
C PHE A 11 26.31 8.13 -9.29
N LEU A 12 27.02 7.00 -9.42
CA LEU A 12 26.43 5.66 -9.37
C LEU A 12 25.85 5.34 -7.98
N LEU A 13 26.47 5.79 -6.90
CA LEU A 13 25.99 5.64 -5.53
C LEU A 13 24.67 6.42 -5.29
N LEU A 14 24.56 7.62 -5.86
CA LEU A 14 23.34 8.45 -5.78
C LEU A 14 22.13 7.82 -6.46
N ILE A 15 22.32 7.12 -7.58
CA ILE A 15 21.25 6.42 -8.30
C ILE A 15 20.75 5.21 -7.51
N GLY A 16 21.62 4.54 -6.74
CA GLY A 16 21.27 3.39 -5.91
C GLY A 16 20.35 3.69 -4.73
N LEU A 17 20.21 4.95 -4.35
CA LEU A 17 19.34 5.40 -3.24
C LEU A 17 17.90 5.69 -3.66
N ALA A 18 17.56 5.55 -4.94
CA ALA A 18 16.19 5.63 -5.42
C ALA A 18 15.43 4.35 -5.01
N SER A 19 15.12 4.23 -3.72
CA SER A 19 14.32 3.14 -3.17
C SER A 19 12.91 3.24 -3.72
N CYS A 20 12.49 2.23 -4.47
CA CYS A 20 11.11 2.12 -4.93
C CYS A 20 10.18 1.94 -3.72
N SER A 21 9.27 2.88 -3.49
CA SER A 21 8.18 2.69 -2.55
C SER A 21 7.23 1.62 -3.08
N SER A 22 6.91 0.62 -2.26
CA SER A 22 5.91 -0.41 -2.57
C SER A 22 4.47 0.04 -2.30
N VAL A 23 4.28 1.28 -1.82
CA VAL A 23 2.96 1.85 -1.53
C VAL A 23 2.32 2.35 -2.82
N LYS A 24 1.13 1.84 -3.13
CA LYS A 24 0.29 2.34 -4.24
C LYS A 24 -0.77 3.27 -3.67
N VAL A 25 -0.86 4.46 -4.23
CA VAL A 25 -1.85 5.46 -3.86
C VAL A 25 -2.83 5.63 -5.03
N ALA A 26 -4.12 5.58 -4.74
CA ALA A 26 -5.18 5.90 -5.67
C ALA A 26 -6.11 6.93 -5.01
N ALA A 27 -6.64 7.86 -5.79
CA ALA A 27 -7.62 8.83 -5.33
C ALA A 27 -8.84 8.78 -6.25
N ASP A 28 -10.01 8.86 -5.63
CA ASP A 28 -11.29 9.01 -6.31
C ASP A 28 -12.12 10.06 -5.57
N TYR A 29 -12.91 10.83 -6.31
CA TYR A 29 -13.69 11.90 -5.71
C TYR A 29 -14.93 12.23 -6.56
N ASP A 30 -15.95 12.76 -5.89
CA ASP A 30 -17.15 13.30 -6.53
C ASP A 30 -16.77 14.57 -7.33
N ARG A 31 -17.00 14.54 -8.63
CA ARG A 31 -16.70 15.67 -9.55
C ARG A 31 -17.59 16.88 -9.31
N GLU A 32 -18.72 16.70 -8.63
CA GLU A 32 -19.63 17.78 -8.25
C GLU A 32 -19.23 18.45 -6.92
N ALA A 33 -18.26 17.88 -6.21
CA ALA A 33 -17.78 18.44 -4.95
C ALA A 33 -16.96 19.72 -5.19
N ASN A 34 -17.35 20.80 -4.52
CA ASN A 34 -16.61 22.05 -4.55
C ASN A 34 -15.59 22.10 -3.42
N PHE A 35 -14.39 21.60 -3.67
CA PHE A 35 -13.32 21.56 -2.67
C PHE A 35 -12.86 22.94 -2.18
N ASP A 36 -13.00 23.98 -3.00
CA ASP A 36 -12.61 25.35 -2.64
C ASP A 36 -13.48 25.95 -1.52
N SER A 37 -14.67 25.40 -1.32
CA SER A 37 -15.58 25.84 -0.27
C SER A 37 -15.19 25.35 1.13
N TYR A 38 -14.44 24.26 1.23
CA TYR A 38 -14.03 23.68 2.52
C TYR A 38 -12.82 24.42 3.06
N LYS A 39 -12.91 24.90 4.31
CA LYS A 39 -11.82 25.60 5.02
C LYS A 39 -11.46 24.92 6.33
N THR A 40 -12.43 24.21 6.91
CA THR A 40 -12.29 23.60 8.22
C THR A 40 -12.51 22.10 8.18
N PHE A 41 -11.84 21.39 9.08
CA PHE A 41 -11.99 19.93 9.20
C PHE A 41 -12.06 19.46 10.64
N ALA A 42 -12.63 18.27 10.84
CA ALA A 42 -12.51 17.51 12.07
C ALA A 42 -12.41 16.02 11.78
N PHE A 43 -11.93 15.27 12.74
CA PHE A 43 -11.86 13.83 12.66
C PHE A 43 -13.18 13.18 13.07
N PHE A 44 -13.68 12.26 12.23
CA PHE A 44 -14.90 11.50 12.50
C PHE A 44 -14.60 10.30 13.38
N LYS A 45 -14.66 10.47 14.70
CA LYS A 45 -14.33 9.44 15.69
C LYS A 45 -15.02 8.09 15.43
N PRO A 46 -16.35 8.01 15.17
CA PRO A 46 -17.01 6.71 14.99
C PRO A 46 -16.45 5.88 13.82
N GLY A 47 -15.93 6.53 12.78
CA GLY A 47 -15.26 5.84 11.67
C GLY A 47 -13.86 5.37 12.07
N ILE A 48 -13.11 6.25 12.73
CA ILE A 48 -11.73 5.98 13.16
C ILE A 48 -11.65 4.85 14.18
N ASP A 49 -12.60 4.77 15.11
CA ASP A 49 -12.63 3.74 16.15
C ASP A 49 -12.85 2.34 15.58
N LYS A 50 -13.54 2.25 14.44
CA LYS A 50 -13.77 0.98 13.71
C LYS A 50 -12.57 0.52 12.89
N ALA A 51 -11.56 1.35 12.69
CA ALA A 51 -10.38 0.97 11.92
C ALA A 51 -9.56 -0.08 12.69
N GLU A 52 -9.33 -1.22 12.04
CA GLU A 52 -8.57 -2.35 12.59
C GLU A 52 -7.06 -2.09 12.48
N ILE A 53 -6.59 -1.07 13.19
CA ILE A 53 -5.18 -0.66 13.25
C ILE A 53 -4.81 -0.51 14.72
N ASN A 54 -3.57 -0.81 15.08
CA ASN A 54 -3.11 -0.57 16.44
C ASN A 54 -3.13 0.93 16.79
N ASP A 55 -3.28 1.25 18.06
CA ASP A 55 -3.45 2.64 18.52
C ASP A 55 -2.25 3.55 18.24
N ILE A 56 -1.05 2.98 18.16
CA ILE A 56 0.17 3.73 17.88
C ILE A 56 0.15 4.19 16.42
N ASP A 57 -0.14 3.27 15.50
CA ASP A 57 -0.19 3.59 14.07
C ASP A 57 -1.40 4.46 13.74
N LYS A 58 -2.55 4.23 14.38
CA LYS A 58 -3.72 5.11 14.28
C LYS A 58 -3.34 6.56 14.61
N ARG A 59 -2.66 6.79 15.71
CA ARG A 59 -2.21 8.14 16.10
C ARG A 59 -1.19 8.73 15.11
N ARG A 60 -0.29 7.92 14.58
CA ARG A 60 0.69 8.37 13.57
C ARG A 60 0.01 8.80 12.28
N ILE A 61 -0.94 7.99 11.80
CA ILE A 61 -1.72 8.28 10.59
C ILE A 61 -2.51 9.57 10.77
N LEU A 62 -3.25 9.71 11.87
CA LEU A 62 -4.05 10.92 12.14
C LEU A 62 -3.19 12.17 12.23
N ARG A 63 -2.02 12.11 12.87
CA ARG A 63 -1.08 13.25 12.91
C ARG A 63 -0.54 13.61 11.53
N ALA A 64 -0.24 12.62 10.70
CA ALA A 64 0.23 12.86 9.34
C ALA A 64 -0.86 13.54 8.49
N ILE A 65 -2.10 13.06 8.57
CA ILE A 65 -3.24 13.66 7.89
C ILE A 65 -3.46 15.11 8.37
N GLU A 66 -3.43 15.35 9.69
CA GLU A 66 -3.58 16.68 10.27
C GLU A 66 -2.50 17.63 9.76
N ALA A 67 -1.25 17.21 9.76
CA ALA A 67 -0.13 18.02 9.28
C ALA A 67 -0.29 18.39 7.79
N GLU A 68 -0.68 17.43 6.95
CA GLU A 68 -0.89 17.66 5.52
C GLU A 68 -2.08 18.60 5.24
N LEU A 69 -3.20 18.44 5.95
CA LEU A 69 -4.35 19.33 5.82
C LEU A 69 -4.01 20.75 6.25
N MET A 70 -3.30 20.91 7.37
CA MET A 70 -2.83 22.22 7.83
C MET A 70 -1.85 22.87 6.85
N ALA A 71 -0.94 22.10 6.28
CA ALA A 71 -0.01 22.59 5.24
C ALA A 71 -0.74 23.06 3.98
N LYS A 72 -1.91 22.50 3.69
CA LYS A 72 -2.79 22.91 2.59
C LYS A 72 -3.72 24.08 2.95
N GLY A 73 -3.64 24.60 4.18
CA GLY A 73 -4.40 25.76 4.62
C GLY A 73 -5.74 25.45 5.28
N TYR A 74 -6.06 24.18 5.54
CA TYR A 74 -7.24 23.82 6.33
C TYR A 74 -6.98 24.06 7.82
N THR A 75 -8.04 24.39 8.57
CA THR A 75 -7.96 24.57 10.02
C THR A 75 -8.88 23.60 10.74
N LYS A 76 -8.48 23.17 11.93
CA LYS A 76 -9.30 22.27 12.75
C LYS A 76 -10.41 23.04 13.44
N SER A 77 -11.63 22.49 13.42
CA SER A 77 -12.83 23.15 13.99
C SER A 77 -13.75 22.15 14.66
N GLU A 78 -14.50 22.60 15.65
CA GLU A 78 -15.60 21.83 16.26
C GLU A 78 -16.83 21.77 15.35
N ASN A 79 -17.02 22.81 14.53
CA ASN A 79 -18.04 22.85 13.49
C ASN A 79 -17.34 22.84 12.11
N PRO A 80 -16.93 21.67 11.62
CA PRO A 80 -16.14 21.57 10.40
C PRO A 80 -17.02 21.60 9.16
N ASP A 81 -16.43 22.06 8.04
CA ASP A 81 -17.03 21.89 6.71
C ASP A 81 -16.84 20.47 6.20
N MET A 82 -15.77 19.82 6.66
CA MET A 82 -15.35 18.50 6.18
C MET A 82 -14.98 17.59 7.36
N LEU A 83 -15.45 16.35 7.31
CA LEU A 83 -15.07 15.29 8.25
C LEU A 83 -14.06 14.35 7.62
N VAL A 84 -13.04 13.99 8.37
CA VAL A 84 -12.03 13.03 7.97
C VAL A 84 -12.24 11.72 8.70
N SER A 85 -12.45 10.65 7.95
CA SER A 85 -12.55 9.29 8.45
C SER A 85 -11.46 8.42 7.90
N ILE A 86 -11.04 7.41 8.65
CA ILE A 86 -10.13 6.37 8.17
C ILE A 86 -10.76 5.00 8.43
N PHE A 87 -10.59 4.10 7.49
CA PHE A 87 -10.87 2.68 7.69
C PHE A 87 -9.87 1.81 6.98
N THR A 88 -9.77 0.57 7.40
CA THR A 88 -8.85 -0.39 6.82
C THR A 88 -9.59 -1.57 6.24
N LYS A 89 -9.02 -2.12 5.19
CA LYS A 89 -9.44 -3.39 4.62
C LYS A 89 -8.21 -4.25 4.42
N SER A 90 -8.22 -5.46 4.94
CA SER A 90 -7.20 -6.46 4.68
C SER A 90 -7.73 -7.51 3.71
N ASN A 91 -6.98 -7.75 2.63
CA ASN A 91 -7.24 -8.86 1.73
C ASN A 91 -6.08 -9.85 1.86
N GLN A 92 -6.41 -11.09 2.16
CA GLN A 92 -5.46 -12.18 2.05
C GLN A 92 -5.45 -12.67 0.60
N ARG A 93 -4.31 -12.49 -0.07
CA ARG A 93 -4.08 -13.09 -1.37
C ARG A 93 -3.30 -14.39 -1.15
N VAL A 94 -3.88 -15.48 -1.59
CA VAL A 94 -3.22 -16.78 -1.59
C VAL A 94 -2.64 -17.00 -2.99
N ASP A 95 -1.34 -16.84 -3.13
CA ASP A 95 -0.63 -17.13 -4.36
C ASP A 95 -0.18 -18.59 -4.33
N VAL A 96 -0.83 -19.41 -5.15
CA VAL A 96 -0.44 -20.81 -5.34
C VAL A 96 0.51 -20.85 -6.53
N TYR A 97 1.81 -20.92 -6.24
CA TYR A 97 2.81 -21.16 -7.27
C TYR A 97 2.79 -22.63 -7.67
N ASN A 98 2.06 -22.92 -8.73
CA ASN A 98 2.08 -24.24 -9.37
C ASN A 98 3.33 -24.29 -10.26
N ASN A 99 4.43 -24.86 -9.74
CA ASN A 99 5.67 -25.01 -10.48
C ASN A 99 5.56 -26.18 -11.48
N ALA A 100 4.56 -26.10 -12.39
CA ALA A 100 4.28 -27.11 -13.38
C ALA A 100 5.25 -27.06 -14.59
N TRP A 101 6.26 -26.18 -14.57
CA TRP A 101 7.19 -26.02 -15.70
C TRP A 101 8.50 -26.81 -15.59
N GLY A 102 8.61 -27.73 -14.64
CA GLY A 102 9.81 -28.52 -14.39
C GLY A 102 9.80 -29.94 -14.96
N ASN A 103 8.83 -30.34 -15.78
CA ASN A 103 8.81 -31.72 -16.27
C ASN A 103 8.26 -31.88 -17.69
N GLY A 104 8.76 -31.09 -18.62
CA GLY A 104 8.44 -31.22 -20.04
C GLY A 104 9.68 -31.29 -20.90
N ALA A 105 9.89 -32.45 -21.47
CA ALA A 105 10.62 -32.70 -22.68
C ALA A 105 12.15 -32.34 -22.70
N TRP A 106 12.95 -33.30 -22.42
CA TRP A 106 14.14 -33.71 -23.16
C TRP A 106 14.76 -34.88 -22.39
N GLY A 107 14.16 -36.03 -22.49
CA GLY A 107 14.66 -37.26 -21.93
C GLY A 107 14.56 -38.37 -22.95
N TRP A 108 15.52 -38.40 -23.87
CA TRP A 108 15.83 -39.59 -24.64
C TRP A 108 16.60 -40.56 -23.74
N GLY A 109 16.06 -41.75 -23.63
CA GLY A 109 16.84 -42.98 -23.46
C GLY A 109 17.29 -43.28 -22.03
N GLY A 110 16.91 -44.46 -21.56
CA GLY A 110 17.54 -45.09 -20.42
C GLY A 110 16.69 -46.19 -19.80
N TYR A 111 16.95 -47.41 -20.22
CA TYR A 111 16.49 -48.66 -19.63
C TYR A 111 16.80 -48.73 -18.14
N GLY A 112 15.83 -49.16 -17.34
CA GLY A 112 16.07 -49.88 -16.10
C GLY A 112 16.29 -49.01 -14.87
N GLY A 113 15.32 -48.99 -13.96
CA GLY A 113 15.54 -48.47 -12.64
C GLY A 113 14.25 -48.43 -11.83
N TRP A 114 14.04 -49.40 -10.98
CA TRP A 114 13.01 -49.34 -9.93
C TRP A 114 13.39 -48.21 -8.97
N GLY A 115 12.92 -46.99 -9.26
CA GLY A 115 13.02 -45.85 -8.39
C GLY A 115 11.67 -45.53 -7.82
N TRP A 116 11.52 -45.64 -6.53
CA TRP A 116 10.42 -45.09 -5.75
C TRP A 116 10.42 -43.57 -5.98
N ARG A 117 9.53 -43.11 -6.85
CA ARG A 117 9.32 -41.71 -7.12
C ARG A 117 8.38 -41.18 -6.07
N SER A 118 8.93 -40.85 -4.92
CA SER A 118 8.30 -39.98 -3.94
C SER A 118 8.10 -38.64 -4.62
N GLY A 119 6.91 -38.43 -5.18
CA GLY A 119 6.50 -37.14 -5.73
C GLY A 119 6.28 -36.18 -4.58
N TRP A 120 7.31 -35.45 -4.21
CA TRP A 120 7.18 -34.29 -3.36
C TRP A 120 6.55 -33.20 -4.22
N ASN A 121 5.24 -33.13 -4.12
CA ASN A 121 4.42 -32.05 -4.68
C ASN A 121 4.68 -30.82 -3.82
N ASN A 122 5.73 -30.08 -4.13
CA ASN A 122 6.08 -28.84 -3.43
C ASN A 122 5.16 -27.71 -3.95
N ASN A 123 3.90 -27.78 -3.59
CA ASN A 123 2.99 -26.65 -3.75
C ASN A 123 3.36 -25.60 -2.70
N GLN A 124 4.17 -24.66 -3.11
CA GLN A 124 4.51 -23.54 -2.24
C GLN A 124 3.33 -22.56 -2.26
N VAL A 125 2.54 -22.59 -1.19
CA VAL A 125 1.45 -21.65 -0.95
C VAL A 125 2.04 -20.47 -0.19
N THR A 126 2.12 -19.33 -0.84
CA THR A 126 2.53 -18.09 -0.21
C THR A 126 1.28 -17.26 0.07
N THR A 127 1.01 -16.99 1.34
CA THR A 127 -0.08 -16.11 1.74
C THR A 127 0.49 -14.71 1.94
N THR A 128 0.11 -13.78 1.09
CA THR A 128 0.47 -12.37 1.23
C THR A 128 -0.75 -11.61 1.75
N THR A 129 -0.58 -10.91 2.87
CA THR A 129 -1.62 -10.02 3.40
C THR A 129 -1.39 -8.62 2.86
N GLU A 130 -2.29 -8.15 2.01
CA GLU A 130 -2.31 -6.77 1.53
C GLU A 130 -3.26 -5.96 2.41
N GLY A 131 -2.73 -4.95 3.09
CA GLY A 131 -3.52 -3.98 3.85
C GLY A 131 -3.82 -2.75 2.98
N MET A 132 -5.06 -2.31 2.97
CA MET A 132 -5.48 -1.05 2.37
C MET A 132 -5.95 -0.11 3.45
N LEU A 133 -5.43 1.12 3.42
CA LEU A 133 -5.91 2.22 4.24
C LEU A 133 -6.73 3.15 3.35
N PHE A 134 -7.95 3.40 3.75
CA PHE A 134 -8.83 4.37 3.12
C PHE A 134 -8.89 5.62 4.00
N ILE A 135 -8.81 6.77 3.37
CA ILE A 135 -8.96 8.08 3.99
C ILE A 135 -10.11 8.75 3.27
N ASP A 136 -11.23 8.89 3.96
CA ASP A 136 -12.43 9.52 3.42
C ASP A 136 -12.56 10.94 3.90
N LEU A 137 -12.83 11.83 2.96
CA LEU A 137 -13.20 13.21 3.20
C LEU A 137 -14.70 13.34 2.94
N ILE A 138 -15.48 13.65 3.99
CA ILE A 138 -16.94 13.66 3.98
C ILE A 138 -17.40 15.09 4.17
N ASP A 139 -18.31 15.56 3.32
CA ASP A 139 -18.96 16.85 3.50
C ASP A 139 -19.83 16.82 4.76
N ALA A 140 -19.50 17.68 5.73
CA ALA A 140 -20.21 17.72 7.00
C ALA A 140 -21.64 18.29 6.86
N ASN A 141 -21.93 19.03 5.78
CA ASN A 141 -23.22 19.67 5.53
C ASN A 141 -24.19 18.79 4.73
N LYS A 142 -23.66 17.82 3.95
CA LYS A 142 -24.49 16.83 3.26
C LYS A 142 -24.89 15.73 4.26
N LYS A 143 -26.00 15.92 4.96
CA LYS A 143 -26.67 14.84 5.69
C LYS A 143 -27.33 13.93 4.66
N ASN A 144 -26.73 12.77 4.40
CA ASN A 144 -27.44 11.65 3.80
C ASN A 144 -28.20 10.87 4.87
#